data_e066e59ce18fa98493e52af513e931db
#
_entry.id   e066e59ce18fa98493e52af513e931db
#
_cell.length_a   1.000
_cell.length_b   1.000
_cell.length_c   1.000
_cell.angle_alpha   90.00
_cell.angle_beta   90.00
_cell.angle_gamma   90.00
#
_symmetry.space_group_name_H-M   'P 1'
#
loop_
_entity.id
_entity.type
_entity.pdbx_description
1 polymer ?
#
loop_
_entity_poly.entity_id
_entity_poly.type
_entity_poly.pdbx_seq_one_letter_code
_entity_poly.pdbx_strand_id
1 'polypeptide(L)'
;MLPPGPKLARAMHGFAWLGDLKANGSDEAHTRARALVMGWIAANRRWSPVAWSPPAIGQRLASWLATSDFLLDGADGDERVRFLESAGRQARHLARVAGALSGTADAFAVAGGEIAAALCLGAVPLSPALRRLEREIDLQILPDGGHVQRNPTLHADILRQLLDIRSALDNAGRSPPGSLAGAVERMAPMLRASRHGDGRLALFHGAKEGDRSLTDSVLAASKVTTSAPASAPAAGFERLTAGRTLVIVDVGPPPRDGNAWPLAFVLSDGRERLVVNCGAFGGDDERWRAALRSTPAHSTLTVADADALDVGWLGTPAMRVSSARQETEGASWLDACHDGYRRRFGISHRRRFYLGETGADLRGEDRLEGRAGWRFQLRFHLHPDVRATLAEDRTSVSLRTASGVEWRFLALGGSLGLEESTYLGGSDQPRRCQQIMVGGTTQKDETRVKWAFRNESTA
;
A
#
# COMPACT_ATOMS: atom_id res chain seq x y z
N MET A 1 -12.76 24.51 -16.62
CA MET A 1 -12.51 23.25 -15.85
C MET A 1 -11.07 22.85 -16.12
N LEU A 2 -10.24 22.71 -15.09
CA LEU A 2 -8.85 22.26 -15.25
C LEU A 2 -8.86 20.81 -15.79
N PRO A 3 -7.92 20.43 -16.69
CA PRO A 3 -7.83 19.05 -17.15
C PRO A 3 -7.58 18.12 -15.96
N PRO A 4 -8.14 16.89 -15.99
CA PRO A 4 -7.92 15.93 -14.92
C PRO A 4 -6.42 15.61 -14.80
N GLY A 5 -5.93 15.50 -13.56
CA GLY A 5 -4.55 15.08 -13.33
C GLY A 5 -4.24 13.70 -13.94
N PRO A 6 -2.97 13.38 -14.18
CA PRO A 6 -2.56 12.18 -14.94
C PRO A 6 -3.16 10.87 -14.41
N LYS A 7 -3.28 10.73 -13.10
CA LYS A 7 -3.85 9.54 -12.45
C LYS A 7 -5.34 9.40 -12.71
N LEU A 8 -6.09 10.50 -12.56
CA LEU A 8 -7.53 10.52 -12.84
C LEU A 8 -7.81 10.32 -14.34
N ALA A 9 -7.04 11.00 -15.20
CA ALA A 9 -7.13 10.81 -16.64
C ALA A 9 -6.92 9.35 -17.04
N ARG A 10 -5.90 8.69 -16.47
CA ARG A 10 -5.64 7.26 -16.70
C ARG A 10 -6.80 6.38 -16.21
N ALA A 11 -7.34 6.63 -15.02
CA ALA A 11 -8.50 5.88 -14.51
C ALA A 11 -9.73 6.04 -15.41
N MET A 12 -10.00 7.25 -15.90
CA MET A 12 -11.09 7.50 -16.86
C MET A 12 -10.90 6.73 -18.16
N HIS A 13 -9.69 6.71 -18.71
CA HIS A 13 -9.36 5.97 -19.94
C HIS A 13 -9.26 4.46 -19.75
N GLY A 14 -9.13 3.95 -18.52
CA GLY A 14 -9.08 2.54 -18.18
C GLY A 14 -10.45 1.86 -18.08
N PHE A 15 -11.53 2.62 -17.89
CA PHE A 15 -12.92 2.14 -17.80
C PHE A 15 -13.18 1.12 -16.67
N ALA A 16 -12.40 1.10 -15.60
CA ALA A 16 -12.63 0.18 -14.47
C ALA A 16 -14.03 0.32 -13.85
N TRP A 17 -14.61 1.51 -13.92
CA TRP A 17 -15.95 1.86 -13.43
C TRP A 17 -17.11 1.22 -14.23
N LEU A 18 -16.86 0.59 -15.40
CA LEU A 18 -17.90 -0.14 -16.14
C LEU A 18 -18.49 -1.31 -15.35
N GLY A 19 -17.72 -1.92 -14.48
CA GLY A 19 -18.21 -2.94 -13.58
C GLY A 19 -19.33 -2.45 -12.65
N ASP A 20 -19.23 -1.21 -12.17
CA ASP A 20 -20.24 -0.59 -11.31
C ASP A 20 -21.54 -0.33 -12.06
N LEU A 21 -21.46 0.11 -13.32
CA LEU A 21 -22.64 0.29 -14.17
C LEU A 21 -23.31 -1.05 -14.53
N LYS A 22 -22.51 -2.10 -14.80
CA LYS A 22 -23.04 -3.44 -15.03
C LYS A 22 -23.71 -3.98 -13.75
N ALA A 23 -23.14 -3.77 -12.59
CA ALA A 23 -23.72 -4.18 -11.31
C ALA A 23 -25.00 -3.42 -10.95
N ASN A 24 -25.14 -2.15 -11.39
CA ASN A 24 -26.39 -1.39 -11.25
C ASN A 24 -27.52 -2.01 -12.08
N GLY A 25 -27.25 -2.54 -13.27
CA GLY A 25 -28.16 -3.32 -14.10
C GLY A 25 -29.39 -2.59 -14.64
N SER A 26 -29.51 -1.26 -14.47
CA SER A 26 -30.63 -0.50 -15.02
C SER A 26 -30.46 -0.21 -16.51
N ASP A 27 -31.58 -0.04 -17.24
CA ASP A 27 -31.59 0.33 -18.66
C ASP A 27 -30.86 1.67 -18.89
N GLU A 28 -30.94 2.59 -17.94
CA GLU A 28 -30.22 3.87 -17.99
C GLU A 28 -28.70 3.64 -17.87
N ALA A 29 -28.24 2.81 -16.93
CA ALA A 29 -26.84 2.46 -16.77
C ALA A 29 -26.28 1.78 -18.02
N HIS A 30 -27.05 0.88 -18.62
CA HIS A 30 -26.73 0.20 -19.89
C HIS A 30 -26.57 1.18 -21.04
N THR A 31 -27.58 2.02 -21.28
CA THR A 31 -27.56 3.04 -22.33
C THR A 31 -26.39 4.01 -22.17
N ARG A 32 -26.14 4.46 -20.93
CA ARG A 32 -25.04 5.37 -20.61
C ARG A 32 -23.66 4.73 -20.80
N ALA A 33 -23.47 3.47 -20.35
CA ALA A 33 -22.23 2.73 -20.54
C ALA A 33 -21.87 2.62 -22.03
N ARG A 34 -22.83 2.21 -22.87
CA ARG A 34 -22.65 2.11 -24.32
C ARG A 34 -22.30 3.46 -24.93
N ALA A 35 -23.07 4.52 -24.63
CA ALA A 35 -22.82 5.86 -25.15
C ALA A 35 -21.41 6.37 -24.79
N LEU A 36 -20.94 6.13 -23.55
CA LEU A 36 -19.60 6.53 -23.11
C LEU A 36 -18.50 5.76 -23.85
N VAL A 37 -18.67 4.46 -24.06
CA VAL A 37 -17.70 3.63 -24.80
C VAL A 37 -17.66 4.06 -26.27
N MET A 38 -18.80 4.21 -26.94
CA MET A 38 -18.88 4.64 -28.34
C MET A 38 -18.35 6.06 -28.54
N GLY A 39 -18.66 6.97 -27.64
CA GLY A 39 -18.12 8.33 -27.61
C GLY A 39 -16.59 8.33 -27.44
N TRP A 40 -16.07 7.47 -26.56
CA TRP A 40 -14.63 7.33 -26.39
C TRP A 40 -13.95 6.79 -27.66
N ILE A 41 -14.53 5.78 -28.30
CA ILE A 41 -14.04 5.22 -29.57
C ILE A 41 -13.97 6.29 -30.66
N ALA A 42 -15.00 7.11 -30.78
CA ALA A 42 -15.06 8.20 -31.75
C ALA A 42 -13.98 9.27 -31.50
N ALA A 43 -13.80 9.67 -30.23
CA ALA A 43 -12.87 10.71 -29.81
C ALA A 43 -11.39 10.28 -29.84
N ASN A 44 -11.09 8.98 -29.64
CA ASN A 44 -9.72 8.47 -29.46
C ASN A 44 -9.26 7.56 -30.63
N ARG A 45 -9.66 7.89 -31.85
CA ARG A 45 -9.22 7.16 -33.06
C ARG A 45 -7.72 7.28 -33.30
N ARG A 46 -7.11 8.39 -32.87
CA ARG A 46 -5.68 8.67 -33.01
C ARG A 46 -4.97 8.41 -31.70
N TRP A 47 -3.69 8.10 -31.78
CA TRP A 47 -2.83 7.91 -30.61
C TRP A 47 -2.73 9.18 -29.78
N SER A 48 -2.78 9.04 -28.45
CA SER A 48 -2.47 10.09 -27.50
C SER A 48 -1.73 9.51 -26.29
N PRO A 49 -0.84 10.28 -25.61
CA PRO A 49 0.02 9.73 -24.57
C PRO A 49 -0.72 9.07 -23.40
N VAL A 50 -1.87 9.61 -23.01
CA VAL A 50 -2.65 9.12 -21.86
C VAL A 50 -3.61 8.00 -22.27
N ALA A 51 -4.47 8.27 -23.26
CA ALA A 51 -5.51 7.31 -23.69
C ALA A 51 -4.91 6.03 -24.31
N TRP A 52 -3.72 6.13 -24.91
CA TRP A 52 -3.02 5.02 -25.55
C TRP A 52 -1.81 4.53 -24.75
N SER A 53 -1.65 4.95 -23.48
CA SER A 53 -0.64 4.36 -22.60
C SER A 53 -0.92 2.87 -22.38
N PRO A 54 0.12 2.01 -22.38
CA PRO A 54 -0.08 0.56 -22.28
C PRO A 54 -0.93 0.13 -21.08
N PRO A 55 -0.75 0.69 -19.85
CA PRO A 55 -1.60 0.29 -18.74
C PRO A 55 -3.05 0.75 -18.87
N ALA A 56 -3.32 1.92 -19.49
CA ALA A 56 -4.69 2.37 -19.74
C ALA A 56 -5.38 1.45 -20.78
N ILE A 57 -4.65 1.04 -21.84
CA ILE A 57 -5.17 0.07 -22.82
C ILE A 57 -5.43 -1.27 -22.14
N GLY A 58 -4.47 -1.77 -21.34
CA GLY A 58 -4.60 -3.05 -20.66
C GLY A 58 -5.84 -3.10 -19.77
N GLN A 59 -6.01 -2.12 -18.93
CA GLN A 59 -7.17 -2.00 -18.06
C GLN A 59 -8.48 -1.85 -18.84
N ARG A 60 -8.49 -1.03 -19.89
CA ARG A 60 -9.66 -0.81 -20.74
C ARG A 60 -10.07 -2.08 -21.49
N LEU A 61 -9.14 -2.79 -22.09
CA LEU A 61 -9.44 -4.06 -22.76
C LEU A 61 -10.02 -5.08 -21.79
N ALA A 62 -9.41 -5.24 -20.60
CA ALA A 62 -9.95 -6.12 -19.57
C ALA A 62 -11.37 -5.71 -19.18
N SER A 63 -11.61 -4.42 -18.93
CA SER A 63 -12.94 -3.90 -18.53
C SER A 63 -13.99 -4.03 -19.64
N TRP A 64 -13.65 -3.64 -20.88
CA TRP A 64 -14.57 -3.69 -22.00
C TRP A 64 -14.97 -5.12 -22.35
N LEU A 65 -14.02 -6.05 -22.38
CA LEU A 65 -14.27 -7.44 -22.76
C LEU A 65 -14.99 -8.21 -21.65
N ALA A 66 -14.69 -7.94 -20.39
CA ALA A 66 -15.44 -8.52 -19.26
C ALA A 66 -16.89 -8.03 -19.14
N THR A 67 -17.22 -6.90 -19.77
CA THR A 67 -18.56 -6.31 -19.79
C THR A 67 -19.18 -6.28 -21.18
N SER A 68 -18.63 -7.00 -22.16
CA SER A 68 -19.04 -6.95 -23.55
C SER A 68 -20.48 -7.43 -23.78
N ASP A 69 -20.94 -8.41 -23.02
CA ASP A 69 -22.33 -8.84 -22.99
C ASP A 69 -23.28 -7.67 -22.65
N PHE A 70 -23.00 -6.96 -21.57
CA PHE A 70 -23.73 -5.78 -21.13
C PHE A 70 -23.62 -4.64 -22.14
N LEU A 71 -22.43 -4.33 -22.67
CA LEU A 71 -22.21 -3.21 -23.58
C LEU A 71 -22.88 -3.40 -24.96
N LEU A 72 -22.90 -4.64 -25.46
CA LEU A 72 -23.35 -4.95 -26.81
C LEU A 72 -24.79 -5.53 -26.87
N ASP A 73 -25.44 -5.67 -25.71
CA ASP A 73 -26.85 -6.04 -25.69
C ASP A 73 -27.71 -4.94 -26.35
N GLY A 74 -28.51 -5.29 -27.35
CA GLY A 74 -29.28 -4.36 -28.16
C GLY A 74 -28.47 -3.33 -28.99
N ALA A 75 -27.12 -3.53 -29.14
CA ALA A 75 -26.31 -2.73 -30.05
C ALA A 75 -26.61 -3.07 -31.52
N ASP A 76 -26.61 -2.06 -32.40
CA ASP A 76 -26.73 -2.28 -33.84
C ASP A 76 -25.46 -2.89 -34.46
N GLY A 77 -25.52 -3.27 -35.75
CA GLY A 77 -24.41 -3.88 -36.45
C GLY A 77 -23.16 -2.98 -36.54
N ASP A 78 -23.38 -1.68 -36.75
CA ASP A 78 -22.29 -0.70 -36.88
C ASP A 78 -21.60 -0.45 -35.53
N GLU A 79 -22.33 -0.42 -34.44
CA GLU A 79 -21.81 -0.27 -33.09
C GLU A 79 -20.94 -1.47 -32.72
N ARG A 80 -21.41 -2.70 -33.02
CA ARG A 80 -20.64 -3.96 -32.80
C ARG A 80 -19.34 -3.97 -33.58
N VAL A 81 -19.40 -3.60 -34.87
CA VAL A 81 -18.20 -3.53 -35.72
C VAL A 81 -17.21 -2.50 -35.18
N ARG A 82 -17.66 -1.29 -34.86
CA ARG A 82 -16.81 -0.22 -34.31
C ARG A 82 -16.14 -0.64 -32.98
N PHE A 83 -16.87 -1.31 -32.10
CA PHE A 83 -16.35 -1.83 -30.85
C PHE A 83 -15.23 -2.87 -31.10
N LEU A 84 -15.50 -3.90 -31.92
CA LEU A 84 -14.57 -4.97 -32.21
C LEU A 84 -13.32 -4.49 -32.94
N GLU A 85 -13.45 -3.59 -33.91
CA GLU A 85 -12.32 -2.97 -34.60
C GLU A 85 -11.42 -2.16 -33.66
N SER A 86 -12.05 -1.36 -32.78
CA SER A 86 -11.33 -0.56 -31.80
C SER A 86 -10.60 -1.45 -30.79
N ALA A 87 -11.26 -2.46 -30.24
CA ALA A 87 -10.66 -3.40 -29.28
C ALA A 87 -9.52 -4.20 -29.95
N GLY A 88 -9.71 -4.70 -31.16
CA GLY A 88 -8.68 -5.43 -31.90
C GLY A 88 -7.45 -4.58 -32.24
N ARG A 89 -7.66 -3.30 -32.62
CA ARG A 89 -6.56 -2.36 -32.86
C ARG A 89 -5.74 -2.10 -31.58
N GLN A 90 -6.42 -1.89 -30.46
CA GLN A 90 -5.80 -1.68 -29.15
C GLN A 90 -5.02 -2.92 -28.70
N ALA A 91 -5.58 -4.12 -28.87
CA ALA A 91 -4.92 -5.38 -28.54
C ALA A 91 -3.61 -5.57 -29.31
N ARG A 92 -3.64 -5.33 -30.63
CA ARG A 92 -2.43 -5.40 -31.48
C ARG A 92 -1.39 -4.33 -31.10
N HIS A 93 -1.82 -3.13 -30.70
CA HIS A 93 -0.90 -2.11 -30.23
C HIS A 93 -0.27 -2.52 -28.89
N LEU A 94 -1.08 -2.96 -27.93
CA LEU A 94 -0.63 -3.41 -26.61
C LEU A 94 0.42 -4.51 -26.72
N ALA A 95 0.19 -5.54 -27.54
CA ALA A 95 1.11 -6.65 -27.71
C ALA A 95 2.51 -6.22 -28.22
N ARG A 96 2.58 -5.11 -28.99
CA ARG A 96 3.87 -4.57 -29.49
C ARG A 96 4.67 -3.81 -28.44
N VAL A 97 3.97 -3.15 -27.49
CA VAL A 97 4.61 -2.23 -26.52
C VAL A 97 4.70 -2.81 -25.11
N ALA A 98 4.07 -3.96 -24.86
CA ALA A 98 3.92 -4.58 -23.56
C ALA A 98 5.25 -4.84 -22.83
N GLY A 99 6.32 -5.18 -23.58
CA GLY A 99 7.64 -5.51 -23.00
C GLY A 99 8.33 -4.35 -22.29
N ALA A 100 7.99 -3.10 -22.60
CA ALA A 100 8.62 -1.91 -22.02
C ALA A 100 8.28 -1.69 -20.53
N LEU A 101 7.23 -2.36 -20.02
CA LEU A 101 6.77 -2.20 -18.64
C LEU A 101 7.13 -3.38 -17.72
N SER A 102 7.92 -4.33 -18.18
CA SER A 102 8.30 -5.49 -17.37
C SER A 102 8.99 -5.06 -16.07
N GLY A 103 8.61 -5.70 -14.96
CA GLY A 103 9.08 -5.39 -13.62
C GLY A 103 8.38 -4.17 -12.97
N THR A 104 7.38 -3.57 -13.61
CA THR A 104 6.56 -2.51 -13.02
C THR A 104 5.17 -3.04 -12.64
N ALA A 105 4.52 -2.42 -11.66
CA ALA A 105 3.15 -2.78 -11.26
C ALA A 105 2.15 -2.70 -12.42
N ASP A 106 2.39 -1.82 -13.37
CA ASP A 106 1.57 -1.65 -14.57
C ASP A 106 1.59 -2.85 -15.53
N ALA A 107 2.61 -3.71 -15.43
CA ALA A 107 2.73 -4.91 -16.25
C ALA A 107 1.56 -5.91 -16.04
N PHE A 108 0.98 -5.94 -14.82
CA PHE A 108 -0.19 -6.79 -14.55
C PHE A 108 -1.43 -6.33 -15.32
N ALA A 109 -1.68 -5.02 -15.39
CA ALA A 109 -2.78 -4.48 -16.19
C ALA A 109 -2.60 -4.76 -17.68
N VAL A 110 -1.35 -4.67 -18.18
CA VAL A 110 -1.00 -5.02 -19.55
C VAL A 110 -1.26 -6.49 -19.83
N ALA A 111 -0.77 -7.40 -18.99
CA ALA A 111 -0.97 -8.84 -19.14
C ALA A 111 -2.47 -9.20 -19.08
N GLY A 112 -3.24 -8.60 -18.17
CA GLY A 112 -4.69 -8.78 -18.08
C GLY A 112 -5.43 -8.39 -19.36
N GLY A 113 -5.08 -7.23 -19.94
CA GLY A 113 -5.66 -6.78 -21.21
C GLY A 113 -5.29 -7.65 -22.40
N GLU A 114 -4.05 -8.13 -22.47
CA GLU A 114 -3.61 -9.08 -23.53
C GLU A 114 -4.34 -10.42 -23.40
N ILE A 115 -4.47 -10.95 -22.19
CA ILE A 115 -5.19 -12.22 -21.94
C ILE A 115 -6.66 -12.07 -22.30
N ALA A 116 -7.33 -11.00 -21.87
CA ALA A 116 -8.72 -10.76 -22.23
C ALA A 116 -8.91 -10.65 -23.76
N ALA A 117 -8.01 -9.93 -24.46
CA ALA A 117 -8.04 -9.81 -25.91
C ALA A 117 -7.78 -11.15 -26.62
N ALA A 118 -6.90 -11.98 -26.08
CA ALA A 118 -6.64 -13.32 -26.62
C ALA A 118 -7.85 -14.25 -26.48
N LEU A 119 -8.52 -14.19 -25.33
CA LEU A 119 -9.68 -15.05 -25.03
C LEU A 119 -10.93 -14.64 -25.81
N CYS A 120 -11.22 -13.33 -25.87
CA CYS A 120 -12.49 -12.81 -26.40
C CYS A 120 -12.43 -12.48 -27.91
N LEU A 121 -11.28 -12.05 -28.42
CA LEU A 121 -11.16 -11.54 -29.78
C LEU A 121 -10.32 -12.44 -30.70
N GLY A 122 -9.49 -13.33 -30.15
CA GLY A 122 -8.48 -14.06 -30.93
C GLY A 122 -7.46 -13.13 -31.63
N ALA A 123 -7.41 -11.84 -31.26
CA ALA A 123 -6.63 -10.80 -31.93
C ALA A 123 -5.11 -10.91 -31.67
N VAL A 124 -4.73 -11.59 -30.60
CA VAL A 124 -3.35 -11.87 -30.18
C VAL A 124 -3.27 -13.28 -29.61
N PRO A 125 -2.09 -13.94 -29.65
CA PRO A 125 -1.95 -15.31 -29.13
C PRO A 125 -1.94 -15.30 -27.58
N LEU A 126 -2.63 -16.28 -26.97
CA LEU A 126 -2.76 -16.39 -25.50
C LEU A 126 -1.43 -16.77 -24.82
N SER A 127 -0.67 -17.71 -25.41
CA SER A 127 0.54 -18.25 -24.75
C SER A 127 1.62 -17.20 -24.44
N PRO A 128 1.94 -16.23 -25.31
CA PRO A 128 2.87 -15.16 -24.95
C PRO A 128 2.37 -14.26 -23.81
N ALA A 129 1.05 -13.98 -23.75
CA ALA A 129 0.45 -13.18 -22.69
C ALA A 129 0.53 -13.90 -21.32
N LEU A 130 0.27 -15.22 -21.29
CA LEU A 130 0.44 -16.03 -20.09
C LEU A 130 1.89 -16.07 -19.62
N ARG A 131 2.86 -16.31 -20.53
CA ARG A 131 4.29 -16.28 -20.18
C ARG A 131 4.74 -14.93 -19.62
N ARG A 132 4.15 -13.83 -20.10
CA ARG A 132 4.39 -12.50 -19.54
C ARG A 132 3.85 -12.40 -18.13
N LEU A 133 2.62 -12.82 -17.88
CA LEU A 133 2.00 -12.84 -16.55
C LEU A 133 2.87 -13.65 -15.56
N GLU A 134 3.28 -14.86 -15.93
CA GLU A 134 4.14 -15.73 -15.10
C GLU A 134 5.45 -15.04 -14.75
N ARG A 135 6.12 -14.42 -15.73
CA ARG A 135 7.34 -13.63 -15.48
C ARG A 135 7.11 -12.48 -14.51
N GLU A 136 6.01 -11.74 -14.65
CA GLU A 136 5.72 -10.63 -13.74
C GLU A 136 5.39 -11.11 -12.32
N ILE A 137 4.73 -12.24 -12.18
CA ILE A 137 4.53 -12.90 -10.88
C ILE A 137 5.88 -13.23 -10.25
N ASP A 138 6.79 -13.86 -10.99
CA ASP A 138 8.11 -14.26 -10.47
C ASP A 138 8.98 -13.05 -10.10
N LEU A 139 8.87 -11.94 -10.85
CA LEU A 139 9.65 -10.71 -10.61
C LEU A 139 9.11 -9.87 -9.44
N GLN A 140 7.82 -9.91 -9.19
CA GLN A 140 7.17 -8.91 -8.33
C GLN A 140 6.49 -9.49 -7.09
N ILE A 141 6.15 -10.77 -7.06
CA ILE A 141 5.53 -11.41 -5.90
C ILE A 141 6.57 -12.22 -5.13
N LEU A 142 6.85 -11.79 -3.92
CA LEU A 142 7.85 -12.37 -3.05
C LEU A 142 7.43 -13.76 -2.52
N PRO A 143 8.37 -14.57 -1.99
CA PRO A 143 8.07 -15.92 -1.50
C PRO A 143 6.99 -15.97 -0.41
N ASP A 144 6.91 -14.95 0.45
CA ASP A 144 5.89 -14.79 1.49
C ASP A 144 4.58 -14.15 0.99
N GLY A 145 4.48 -13.89 -0.30
CA GLY A 145 3.32 -13.31 -0.96
C GLY A 145 3.30 -11.78 -0.97
N GLY A 146 4.25 -11.10 -0.37
CA GLY A 146 4.36 -9.65 -0.46
C GLY A 146 4.67 -9.18 -1.90
N HIS A 147 4.28 -7.96 -2.23
CA HIS A 147 4.71 -7.30 -3.47
C HIS A 147 6.01 -6.52 -3.23
N VAL A 148 6.93 -6.51 -4.20
CA VAL A 148 8.26 -5.88 -4.09
C VAL A 148 8.23 -4.39 -3.75
N GLN A 149 7.16 -3.66 -4.08
CA GLN A 149 6.99 -2.25 -3.68
C GLN A 149 6.49 -2.08 -2.25
N ARG A 150 6.11 -3.14 -1.56
CA ARG A 150 5.73 -3.16 -0.15
C ARG A 150 4.58 -2.20 0.22
N ASN A 151 3.78 -1.82 -0.77
CA ASN A 151 2.63 -0.93 -0.65
C ASN A 151 1.33 -1.74 -0.51
N PRO A 152 0.63 -1.69 0.63
CA PRO A 152 -0.60 -2.47 0.86
C PRO A 152 -1.74 -2.18 -0.12
N THR A 153 -1.92 -0.93 -0.55
CA THR A 153 -2.95 -0.57 -1.54
C THR A 153 -2.65 -1.20 -2.89
N LEU A 154 -1.42 -1.06 -3.35
CA LEU A 154 -0.97 -1.67 -4.61
C LEU A 154 -1.04 -3.20 -4.56
N HIS A 155 -0.70 -3.79 -3.41
CA HIS A 155 -0.83 -5.23 -3.20
C HIS A 155 -2.28 -5.70 -3.39
N ALA A 156 -3.25 -5.00 -2.79
CA ALA A 156 -4.67 -5.30 -2.97
C ALA A 156 -5.12 -5.16 -4.44
N ASP A 157 -4.67 -4.11 -5.13
CA ASP A 157 -4.98 -3.87 -6.54
C ASP A 157 -4.42 -4.97 -7.46
N ILE A 158 -3.19 -5.41 -7.22
CA ILE A 158 -2.57 -6.50 -8.00
C ILE A 158 -3.29 -7.83 -7.72
N LEU A 159 -3.57 -8.16 -6.46
CA LEU A 159 -4.32 -9.36 -6.13
C LEU A 159 -5.68 -9.38 -6.84
N ARG A 160 -6.40 -8.25 -6.85
CA ARG A 160 -7.66 -8.12 -7.60
C ARG A 160 -7.46 -8.40 -9.09
N GLN A 161 -6.44 -7.81 -9.73
CA GLN A 161 -6.14 -8.05 -11.15
C GLN A 161 -5.82 -9.52 -11.43
N LEU A 162 -5.07 -10.19 -10.56
CA LEU A 162 -4.78 -11.62 -10.70
C LEU A 162 -6.05 -12.47 -10.58
N LEU A 163 -6.97 -12.10 -9.69
CA LEU A 163 -8.29 -12.74 -9.55
C LEU A 163 -9.17 -12.52 -10.78
N ASP A 164 -9.17 -11.32 -11.35
CA ASP A 164 -9.89 -11.00 -12.59
C ASP A 164 -9.36 -11.85 -13.76
N ILE A 165 -8.03 -11.98 -13.89
CA ILE A 165 -7.39 -12.84 -14.90
C ILE A 165 -7.76 -14.31 -14.68
N ARG A 166 -7.71 -14.81 -13.44
CA ARG A 166 -8.12 -16.18 -13.10
C ARG A 166 -9.56 -16.43 -13.52
N SER A 167 -10.48 -15.53 -13.15
CA SER A 167 -11.88 -15.64 -13.53
C SER A 167 -12.10 -15.63 -15.03
N ALA A 168 -11.37 -14.79 -15.78
CA ALA A 168 -11.47 -14.75 -17.24
C ALA A 168 -11.00 -16.07 -17.90
N LEU A 169 -9.93 -16.69 -17.38
CA LEU A 169 -9.45 -17.98 -17.86
C LEU A 169 -10.46 -19.10 -17.54
N ASP A 170 -10.95 -19.14 -16.29
CA ASP A 170 -11.95 -20.13 -15.86
C ASP A 170 -13.22 -20.06 -16.72
N ASN A 171 -13.75 -18.85 -16.96
CA ASN A 171 -14.93 -18.62 -17.80
C ASN A 171 -14.71 -19.03 -19.27
N ALA A 172 -13.49 -18.97 -19.75
CA ALA A 172 -13.12 -19.43 -21.09
C ALA A 172 -12.78 -20.95 -21.15
N GLY A 173 -12.97 -21.69 -20.06
CA GLY A 173 -12.62 -23.11 -19.95
C GLY A 173 -11.12 -23.37 -20.07
N ARG A 174 -10.29 -22.43 -19.67
CA ARG A 174 -8.83 -22.52 -19.68
C ARG A 174 -8.28 -22.64 -18.27
N SER A 175 -7.45 -23.65 -18.01
CA SER A 175 -6.81 -23.78 -16.70
C SER A 175 -5.84 -22.64 -16.45
N PRO A 176 -5.94 -21.92 -15.31
CA PRO A 176 -4.96 -20.91 -14.93
C PRO A 176 -3.57 -21.52 -14.73
N PRO A 177 -2.47 -20.79 -15.04
CA PRO A 177 -1.12 -21.23 -14.71
C PRO A 177 -0.94 -21.49 -13.20
N GLY A 178 -0.12 -22.49 -12.84
CA GLY A 178 0.17 -22.80 -11.43
C GLY A 178 0.80 -21.63 -10.66
N SER A 179 1.62 -20.81 -11.33
CA SER A 179 2.20 -19.59 -10.79
C SER A 179 1.12 -18.57 -10.36
N LEU A 180 0.03 -18.43 -11.13
CA LEU A 180 -1.11 -17.56 -10.79
C LEU A 180 -1.85 -18.06 -9.56
N ALA A 181 -2.15 -19.38 -9.51
CA ALA A 181 -2.81 -19.97 -8.34
C ALA A 181 -1.97 -19.80 -7.07
N GLY A 182 -0.67 -20.14 -7.13
CA GLY A 182 0.26 -19.99 -6.02
C GLY A 182 0.48 -18.53 -5.60
N ALA A 183 0.45 -17.57 -6.54
CA ALA A 183 0.52 -16.15 -6.19
C ALA A 183 -0.71 -15.73 -5.37
N VAL A 184 -1.93 -16.09 -5.79
CA VAL A 184 -3.16 -15.78 -5.08
C VAL A 184 -3.15 -16.39 -3.67
N GLU A 185 -2.70 -17.64 -3.53
CA GLU A 185 -2.60 -18.34 -2.24
C GLU A 185 -1.68 -17.64 -1.24
N ARG A 186 -0.55 -17.09 -1.71
CA ARG A 186 0.41 -16.37 -0.85
C ARG A 186 -0.01 -14.91 -0.62
N MET A 187 -0.55 -14.22 -1.61
CA MET A 187 -0.90 -12.80 -1.51
C MET A 187 -2.10 -12.54 -0.59
N ALA A 188 -3.09 -13.42 -0.56
CA ALA A 188 -4.29 -13.19 0.25
C ALA A 188 -4.01 -13.15 1.77
N PRO A 189 -3.22 -14.06 2.36
CA PRO A 189 -2.77 -13.93 3.75
C PRO A 189 -1.96 -12.67 4.03
N MET A 190 -1.10 -12.26 3.07
CA MET A 190 -0.29 -11.05 3.20
C MET A 190 -1.17 -9.78 3.16
N LEU A 191 -2.23 -9.76 2.36
CA LEU A 191 -3.23 -8.68 2.39
C LEU A 191 -3.92 -8.61 3.76
N ARG A 192 -4.26 -9.76 4.36
CA ARG A 192 -4.80 -9.79 5.74
C ARG A 192 -3.80 -9.24 6.75
N ALA A 193 -2.51 -9.55 6.59
CA ALA A 193 -1.45 -9.08 7.50
C ALA A 193 -1.31 -7.56 7.50
N SER A 194 -1.60 -6.90 6.39
CA SER A 194 -1.50 -5.45 6.25
C SER A 194 -2.77 -4.69 6.69
N ARG A 195 -3.78 -5.37 7.27
CA ARG A 195 -5.04 -4.75 7.69
C ARG A 195 -5.09 -4.49 9.18
N HIS A 196 -5.68 -3.35 9.54
CA HIS A 196 -6.12 -3.04 10.89
C HIS A 196 -7.45 -3.74 11.23
N GLY A 197 -7.85 -3.71 12.49
CA GLY A 197 -9.11 -4.30 12.95
C GLY A 197 -10.38 -3.62 12.42
N ASP A 198 -10.26 -2.40 11.88
CA ASP A 198 -11.34 -1.71 11.14
C ASP A 198 -11.49 -2.22 9.69
N GLY A 199 -10.60 -3.09 9.25
CA GLY A 199 -10.56 -3.68 7.91
C GLY A 199 -9.86 -2.83 6.86
N ARG A 200 -9.33 -1.66 7.20
CA ARG A 200 -8.57 -0.79 6.32
C ARG A 200 -7.08 -1.11 6.36
N LEU A 201 -6.34 -0.64 5.35
CA LEU A 201 -4.94 -0.97 5.14
C LEU A 201 -3.99 -0.08 5.95
N ALA A 202 -2.88 -0.65 6.38
CA ALA A 202 -1.77 0.06 7.01
C ALA A 202 -1.06 0.99 6.00
N LEU A 203 -0.63 2.16 6.47
CA LEU A 203 -0.09 3.22 5.64
C LEU A 203 1.43 3.09 5.50
N PHE A 204 1.89 2.16 4.66
CA PHE A 204 3.29 1.98 4.33
C PHE A 204 3.53 2.22 2.83
N HIS A 205 4.71 2.74 2.48
CA HIS A 205 5.22 2.87 1.11
C HIS A 205 4.24 3.52 0.12
N GLY A 206 3.59 4.60 0.55
CA GLY A 206 2.65 5.33 -0.27
C GLY A 206 1.25 4.72 -0.33
N ALA A 207 0.93 3.81 0.59
CA ALA A 207 -0.41 3.26 0.73
C ALA A 207 -1.42 4.30 1.25
N LYS A 208 -2.67 4.08 0.90
CA LYS A 208 -3.86 4.67 1.50
C LYS A 208 -4.63 3.62 2.28
N GLU A 209 -5.54 4.05 3.13
CA GLU A 209 -6.42 3.16 3.90
C GLU A 209 -7.19 2.16 3.03
N GLY A 210 -7.49 2.56 1.80
CA GLY A 210 -8.34 1.80 0.91
C GLY A 210 -9.81 1.76 1.35
N ASP A 211 -10.63 1.13 0.53
CA ASP A 211 -11.99 0.80 0.86
C ASP A 211 -12.05 -0.59 1.51
N ARG A 212 -12.66 -0.67 2.70
CA ARG A 212 -12.84 -1.92 3.42
C ARG A 212 -13.66 -2.92 2.61
N SER A 213 -14.78 -2.48 2.01
CA SER A 213 -15.68 -3.37 1.28
C SER A 213 -15.01 -3.97 0.04
N LEU A 214 -14.21 -3.16 -0.66
CA LEU A 214 -13.40 -3.63 -1.79
C LEU A 214 -12.34 -4.64 -1.32
N THR A 215 -11.66 -4.37 -0.22
CA THR A 215 -10.65 -5.30 0.33
C THR A 215 -11.30 -6.60 0.79
N ASP A 216 -12.46 -6.54 1.44
CA ASP A 216 -13.24 -7.72 1.84
C ASP A 216 -13.68 -8.54 0.62
N SER A 217 -14.13 -7.89 -0.45
CA SER A 217 -14.53 -8.54 -1.71
C SER A 217 -13.35 -9.26 -2.39
N VAL A 218 -12.17 -8.63 -2.43
CA VAL A 218 -10.94 -9.23 -2.98
C VAL A 218 -10.54 -10.46 -2.18
N LEU A 219 -10.56 -10.38 -0.84
CA LEU A 219 -10.27 -11.53 0.02
C LEU A 219 -11.29 -12.66 -0.13
N ALA A 220 -12.56 -12.35 -0.25
CA ALA A 220 -13.63 -13.34 -0.49
C ALA A 220 -13.45 -14.03 -1.84
N ALA A 221 -13.18 -13.25 -2.92
CA ALA A 221 -12.95 -13.78 -4.26
C ALA A 221 -11.70 -14.67 -4.35
N SER A 222 -10.71 -14.46 -3.48
CA SER A 222 -9.52 -15.31 -3.42
C SER A 222 -9.83 -16.76 -3.04
N LYS A 223 -10.87 -16.98 -2.24
CA LYS A 223 -11.26 -18.26 -1.60
C LYS A 223 -10.18 -18.84 -0.68
N VAL A 224 -9.16 -18.05 -0.34
CA VAL A 224 -8.06 -18.44 0.55
C VAL A 224 -8.47 -18.11 1.99
N THR A 225 -8.41 -19.10 2.89
CA THR A 225 -8.81 -18.96 4.30
C THR A 225 -7.62 -18.83 5.25
N THR A 226 -6.39 -19.02 4.77
CA THR A 226 -5.16 -18.90 5.56
C THR A 226 -5.11 -17.58 6.31
N SER A 227 -4.80 -17.62 7.60
CA SER A 227 -4.69 -16.44 8.47
C SER A 227 -3.54 -15.53 8.07
N ALA A 228 -3.54 -14.30 8.61
CA ALA A 228 -2.45 -13.35 8.45
C ALA A 228 -1.16 -13.91 9.06
N PRO A 229 -0.02 -13.91 8.36
CA PRO A 229 1.26 -14.27 8.93
C PRO A 229 1.70 -13.25 9.99
N ALA A 230 2.36 -13.74 11.04
CA ALA A 230 2.97 -12.89 12.06
C ALA A 230 4.29 -12.26 11.59
N SER A 231 4.99 -12.93 10.68
CA SER A 231 6.25 -12.48 10.10
C SER A 231 6.24 -12.68 8.58
N ALA A 232 6.75 -11.69 7.87
CA ALA A 232 6.90 -11.71 6.41
C ALA A 232 8.30 -11.19 6.04
N PRO A 233 9.36 -12.03 6.21
CA PRO A 233 10.74 -11.58 6.13
C PRO A 233 11.16 -11.12 4.72
N ALA A 234 10.60 -11.70 3.65
CA ALA A 234 10.87 -11.28 2.29
C ALA A 234 10.21 -9.92 1.98
N ALA A 235 8.98 -9.72 2.44
CA ALA A 235 8.27 -8.45 2.34
C ALA A 235 8.74 -7.43 3.38
N GLY A 236 9.45 -7.86 4.41
CA GLY A 236 10.01 -6.99 5.44
C GLY A 236 8.97 -6.41 6.38
N PHE A 237 7.99 -7.19 6.81
CA PHE A 237 6.99 -6.78 7.78
C PHE A 237 6.90 -7.76 8.95
N GLU A 238 6.80 -7.20 10.16
CA GLU A 238 6.49 -7.94 11.39
C GLU A 238 5.15 -7.46 11.95
N ARG A 239 4.35 -8.41 12.43
CA ARG A 239 3.01 -8.18 12.97
C ARG A 239 2.93 -8.76 14.38
N LEU A 240 2.87 -7.90 15.39
CA LEU A 240 2.68 -8.27 16.79
C LEU A 240 1.20 -8.13 17.15
N THR A 241 0.64 -9.16 17.78
CA THR A 241 -0.78 -9.14 18.19
C THR A 241 -0.93 -9.75 19.57
N ALA A 242 -1.64 -9.06 20.44
CA ALA A 242 -2.07 -9.57 21.74
C ALA A 242 -3.40 -8.93 22.13
N GLY A 243 -4.36 -9.72 22.61
CA GLY A 243 -5.70 -9.22 22.91
C GLY A 243 -6.31 -8.47 21.71
N ARG A 244 -6.64 -7.19 21.90
CA ARG A 244 -7.17 -6.32 20.84
C ARG A 244 -6.07 -5.53 20.11
N THR A 245 -4.86 -5.55 20.61
CA THR A 245 -3.76 -4.70 20.13
C THR A 245 -3.04 -5.33 18.94
N LEU A 246 -2.83 -4.52 17.94
CA LEU A 246 -2.07 -4.86 16.74
C LEU A 246 -0.99 -3.82 16.50
N VAL A 247 0.25 -4.28 16.30
CA VAL A 247 1.39 -3.48 15.85
C VAL A 247 1.90 -4.07 14.54
N ILE A 248 2.06 -3.25 13.51
CA ILE A 248 2.73 -3.64 12.26
C ILE A 248 3.98 -2.79 12.13
N VAL A 249 5.12 -3.43 11.93
CA VAL A 249 6.44 -2.77 11.86
C VAL A 249 7.07 -3.02 10.49
N ASP A 250 7.58 -1.97 9.88
CA ASP A 250 8.41 -2.05 8.67
C ASP A 250 9.85 -2.40 9.07
N VAL A 251 10.28 -3.62 8.77
CA VAL A 251 11.63 -4.16 9.07
C VAL A 251 12.39 -4.56 7.81
N GLY A 252 11.92 -4.14 6.64
CA GLY A 252 12.56 -4.49 5.37
C GLY A 252 13.41 -3.38 4.77
N PRO A 253 14.21 -3.72 3.77
CA PRO A 253 14.97 -2.73 3.02
C PRO A 253 14.00 -1.80 2.25
N PRO A 254 14.42 -0.55 1.92
CA PRO A 254 13.61 0.34 1.11
C PRO A 254 13.27 -0.30 -0.24
N PRO A 255 12.04 -0.14 -0.74
CA PRO A 255 11.70 -0.57 -2.09
C PRO A 255 12.46 0.26 -3.14
N ARG A 256 12.57 -0.27 -4.36
CA ARG A 256 13.35 0.35 -5.45
C ARG A 256 12.92 1.79 -5.77
N ASP A 257 11.68 2.14 -5.56
CA ASP A 257 11.11 3.46 -5.86
C ASP A 257 11.31 4.50 -4.74
N GLY A 258 12.22 4.23 -3.81
CA GLY A 258 12.87 5.24 -3.01
C GLY A 258 12.10 5.82 -1.82
N ASN A 259 11.29 5.05 -1.14
CA ASN A 259 10.70 5.45 0.13
C ASN A 259 11.46 4.81 1.30
N ALA A 260 12.15 5.59 2.14
CA ALA A 260 13.00 5.05 3.20
C ALA A 260 12.64 5.63 4.57
N TRP A 261 11.79 4.92 5.29
CA TRP A 261 11.47 5.17 6.69
C TRP A 261 11.55 3.87 7.49
N PRO A 262 12.75 3.29 7.61
CA PRO A 262 12.93 2.02 8.28
C PRO A 262 12.45 2.09 9.72
N LEU A 263 11.94 0.96 10.21
CA LEU A 263 11.39 0.76 11.55
C LEU A 263 10.20 1.68 11.88
N ALA A 264 9.54 2.26 10.85
CA ALA A 264 8.24 2.87 11.04
C ALA A 264 7.22 1.81 11.44
N PHE A 265 6.27 2.20 12.28
CA PHE A 265 5.23 1.29 12.74
C PHE A 265 3.86 1.94 12.80
N VAL A 266 2.85 1.11 12.89
CA VAL A 266 1.48 1.52 13.19
C VAL A 266 0.94 0.70 14.38
N LEU A 267 0.04 1.31 15.17
CA LEU A 267 -0.59 0.71 16.35
C LEU A 267 -2.09 0.89 16.28
N SER A 268 -2.84 -0.18 16.54
CA SER A 268 -4.30 -0.10 16.71
C SER A 268 -4.79 -0.96 17.88
N ASP A 269 -5.90 -0.55 18.47
CA ASP A 269 -6.67 -1.28 19.48
C ASP A 269 -8.03 -1.65 18.89
N GLY A 270 -8.24 -2.93 18.60
CA GLY A 270 -9.43 -3.39 17.91
C GLY A 270 -9.60 -2.64 16.58
N ARG A 271 -10.68 -1.88 16.47
CA ARG A 271 -11.01 -1.12 15.25
C ARG A 271 -10.45 0.31 15.24
N GLU A 272 -9.80 0.75 16.31
CA GLU A 272 -9.32 2.12 16.46
C GLU A 272 -7.82 2.19 16.25
N ARG A 273 -7.41 3.08 15.36
CA ARG A 273 -5.99 3.31 15.07
C ARG A 273 -5.46 4.40 15.99
N LEU A 274 -4.36 4.12 16.66
CA LEU A 274 -3.70 5.03 17.60
C LEU A 274 -2.51 5.71 16.92
N VAL A 275 -1.49 4.91 16.56
CA VAL A 275 -0.31 5.40 15.85
C VAL A 275 -0.41 5.02 14.38
N VAL A 276 -0.18 5.99 13.51
CA VAL A 276 -0.26 5.86 12.05
C VAL A 276 0.95 6.49 11.39
N ASN A 277 1.05 6.38 10.07
CA ASN A 277 1.90 7.23 9.22
C ASN A 277 1.02 8.27 8.51
N CYS A 278 1.60 9.33 7.98
CA CYS A 278 0.82 10.42 7.36
C CYS A 278 0.04 10.01 6.11
N GLY A 279 0.37 8.87 5.49
CA GLY A 279 -0.28 8.38 4.28
C GLY A 279 0.38 8.88 3.00
N ALA A 280 -0.42 9.05 1.94
CA ALA A 280 0.09 9.40 0.62
C ALA A 280 -0.81 10.42 -0.09
N PHE A 281 -0.20 11.27 -0.91
CA PHE A 281 -0.90 12.23 -1.77
C PHE A 281 -0.95 11.71 -3.21
N GLY A 282 -2.14 11.58 -3.75
CA GLY A 282 -2.37 11.09 -5.11
C GLY A 282 -2.54 12.19 -6.17
N GLY A 283 -2.58 13.46 -5.76
CA GLY A 283 -2.69 14.63 -6.65
C GLY A 283 -1.37 15.04 -7.30
N ASP A 284 -1.37 16.15 -8.02
CA ASP A 284 -0.23 16.59 -8.87
C ASP A 284 0.75 17.53 -8.16
N ASP A 285 0.49 17.91 -6.90
CA ASP A 285 1.42 18.77 -6.14
C ASP A 285 2.63 17.94 -5.65
N GLU A 286 3.78 18.20 -6.27
CA GLU A 286 5.04 17.52 -5.95
C GLU A 286 5.54 17.84 -4.53
N ARG A 287 5.19 18.99 -3.97
CA ARG A 287 5.59 19.36 -2.59
C ARG A 287 4.92 18.42 -1.58
N TRP A 288 3.62 18.14 -1.75
CA TRP A 288 2.91 17.17 -0.93
C TRP A 288 3.47 15.76 -1.11
N ARG A 289 3.74 15.35 -2.35
CA ARG A 289 4.33 14.03 -2.62
C ARG A 289 5.71 13.89 -1.96
N ALA A 290 6.58 14.88 -2.10
CA ALA A 290 7.91 14.88 -1.49
C ALA A 290 7.83 14.87 0.05
N ALA A 291 6.98 15.71 0.66
CA ALA A 291 6.80 15.76 2.10
C ALA A 291 6.34 14.42 2.69
N LEU A 292 5.35 13.77 2.06
CA LEU A 292 4.81 12.48 2.53
C LEU A 292 5.74 11.28 2.24
N ARG A 293 6.75 11.48 1.39
CA ARG A 293 7.80 10.48 1.13
C ARG A 293 9.01 10.65 2.03
N SER A 294 9.08 11.69 2.83
CA SER A 294 10.18 11.94 3.76
C SER A 294 10.03 11.14 5.05
N THR A 295 11.15 10.84 5.72
CA THR A 295 11.16 10.12 7.00
C THR A 295 10.32 10.80 8.07
N PRO A 296 10.32 12.15 8.21
CA PRO A 296 9.47 12.85 9.19
C PRO A 296 7.96 12.62 9.07
N ALA A 297 7.45 12.17 7.92
CA ALA A 297 6.03 11.83 7.75
C ALA A 297 5.65 10.43 8.30
N HIS A 298 6.56 9.77 8.99
CA HIS A 298 6.39 8.41 9.47
C HIS A 298 6.72 8.28 10.95
N SER A 299 6.09 7.30 11.62
CA SER A 299 6.28 7.03 13.04
C SER A 299 7.59 6.28 13.30
N THR A 300 8.69 7.00 13.13
CA THR A 300 10.06 6.51 13.27
C THR A 300 11.02 7.61 13.73
N LEU A 301 12.31 7.30 13.76
CA LEU A 301 13.40 8.21 14.14
C LEU A 301 13.90 9.03 12.94
N THR A 302 14.21 10.31 13.20
CA THR A 302 15.03 11.15 12.32
C THR A 302 16.28 11.64 13.05
N VAL A 303 17.39 11.81 12.30
CA VAL A 303 18.65 12.39 12.78
C VAL A 303 18.93 13.63 11.99
N ALA A 304 19.19 14.77 12.65
CA ALA A 304 19.48 16.08 12.06
C ALA A 304 18.42 16.52 11.03
N ASP A 305 17.15 16.22 11.27
CA ASP A 305 15.99 16.46 10.39
C ASP A 305 16.16 15.91 8.96
N ALA A 306 17.03 14.90 8.81
CA ALA A 306 17.32 14.27 7.53
C ALA A 306 16.58 12.95 7.36
N ASP A 307 16.33 12.59 6.10
CA ASP A 307 15.83 11.27 5.76
C ASP A 307 16.87 10.18 6.07
N ALA A 308 16.39 9.02 6.46
CA ALA A 308 17.24 7.85 6.71
C ALA A 308 17.98 7.38 5.44
N LEU A 309 17.48 7.76 4.28
CA LEU A 309 18.07 7.51 2.99
C LEU A 309 17.82 8.71 2.07
N ASP A 310 18.82 9.12 1.28
CA ASP A 310 18.63 10.18 0.27
C ASP A 310 17.75 9.66 -0.87
N VAL A 311 16.48 10.04 -0.87
CA VAL A 311 15.51 9.69 -1.90
C VAL A 311 15.79 10.53 -3.15
N GLY A 312 16.26 9.91 -4.23
CA GLY A 312 16.49 10.60 -5.51
C GLY A 312 17.88 10.38 -6.12
N TRP A 313 18.76 9.63 -5.48
CA TRP A 313 20.06 9.28 -6.04
C TRP A 313 19.94 8.01 -6.92
N LEU A 314 20.31 8.13 -8.20
CA LEU A 314 20.54 6.97 -9.08
C LEU A 314 21.67 6.12 -8.47
N GLY A 315 21.33 4.98 -7.90
CA GLY A 315 22.25 4.14 -7.16
C GLY A 315 22.08 4.28 -5.64
N THR A 316 20.85 4.06 -5.13
CA THR A 316 20.53 4.01 -3.70
C THR A 316 21.54 3.13 -2.98
N PRO A 317 22.35 3.66 -2.02
CA PRO A 317 23.24 2.81 -1.24
C PRO A 317 22.38 1.75 -0.55
N ALA A 318 22.82 0.50 -0.59
CA ALA A 318 22.12 -0.60 0.05
C ALA A 318 22.06 -0.36 1.55
N MET A 319 20.94 0.14 2.06
CA MET A 319 20.67 0.19 3.49
C MET A 319 20.42 -1.24 3.98
N ARG A 320 21.15 -1.62 5.03
CA ARG A 320 20.92 -2.90 5.69
C ARG A 320 19.88 -2.73 6.77
N VAL A 321 18.89 -3.59 6.73
CA VAL A 321 17.91 -3.73 7.80
C VAL A 321 17.94 -5.18 8.27
N SER A 322 17.92 -5.39 9.58
CA SER A 322 17.83 -6.73 10.18
C SER A 322 16.81 -6.73 11.30
N SER A 323 16.13 -7.85 11.48
CA SER A 323 15.18 -8.05 12.56
C SER A 323 15.31 -9.45 13.15
N ALA A 324 14.97 -9.56 14.43
CA ALA A 324 14.84 -10.82 15.15
C ALA A 324 13.57 -10.76 16.01
N ARG A 325 12.73 -11.78 15.89
CA ARG A 325 11.49 -11.93 16.65
C ARG A 325 11.60 -13.08 17.62
N GLN A 326 11.02 -12.91 18.80
CA GLN A 326 10.88 -13.95 19.81
C GLN A 326 9.49 -13.84 20.44
N GLU A 327 8.88 -14.99 20.70
CA GLU A 327 7.63 -15.10 21.46
C GLU A 327 7.87 -15.95 22.69
N THR A 328 7.43 -15.45 23.83
CA THR A 328 7.60 -16.14 25.12
C THR A 328 6.40 -15.83 26.00
N GLU A 329 5.74 -16.86 26.50
CA GLU A 329 4.62 -16.74 27.45
C GLU A 329 3.51 -15.77 26.98
N GLY A 330 3.16 -15.84 25.68
CA GLY A 330 2.12 -14.97 25.08
C GLY A 330 2.57 -13.53 24.79
N ALA A 331 3.76 -13.12 25.24
CA ALA A 331 4.34 -11.83 24.89
C ALA A 331 5.20 -11.93 23.64
N SER A 332 5.23 -10.86 22.85
CA SER A 332 6.03 -10.76 21.63
C SER A 332 7.17 -9.77 21.79
N TRP A 333 8.36 -10.15 21.37
CA TRP A 333 9.55 -9.31 21.29
C TRP A 333 9.99 -9.17 19.84
N LEU A 334 10.34 -7.94 19.45
CA LEU A 334 10.94 -7.66 18.16
C LEU A 334 12.15 -6.76 18.36
N ASP A 335 13.30 -7.15 17.84
CA ASP A 335 14.54 -6.36 17.81
C ASP A 335 14.89 -6.10 16.35
N ALA A 336 14.93 -4.84 15.93
CA ALA A 336 15.23 -4.49 14.55
C ALA A 336 16.22 -3.33 14.50
N CYS A 337 17.11 -3.33 13.50
CA CYS A 337 18.07 -2.26 13.32
C CYS A 337 18.32 -1.93 11.84
N HIS A 338 18.79 -0.70 11.58
CA HIS A 338 19.22 -0.26 10.26
C HIS A 338 20.45 0.66 10.34
N ASP A 339 21.19 0.73 9.24
CA ASP A 339 22.38 1.56 9.09
C ASP A 339 22.18 2.81 8.21
N GLY A 340 20.93 3.21 7.96
CA GLY A 340 20.59 4.31 7.06
C GLY A 340 21.25 5.64 7.39
N TYR A 341 21.50 5.93 8.65
CA TYR A 341 22.18 7.14 9.12
C TYR A 341 23.70 7.00 9.22
N ARG A 342 24.26 5.78 9.03
CA ARG A 342 25.68 5.51 9.28
C ARG A 342 26.62 6.29 8.37
N ARG A 343 26.29 6.40 7.10
CA ARG A 343 27.13 7.08 6.11
C ARG A 343 27.25 8.59 6.37
N ARG A 344 26.13 9.25 6.69
CA ARG A 344 26.08 10.73 6.87
C ARG A 344 26.45 11.16 8.27
N PHE A 345 26.01 10.43 9.28
CA PHE A 345 26.08 10.87 10.68
C PHE A 345 26.93 9.93 11.55
N GLY A 346 27.34 8.77 11.03
CA GLY A 346 28.06 7.77 11.80
C GLY A 346 27.19 7.08 12.85
N ILE A 347 25.85 6.99 12.63
CA ILE A 347 24.87 6.48 13.58
C ILE A 347 24.15 5.28 12.95
N SER A 348 23.99 4.21 13.75
CA SER A 348 23.04 3.13 13.49
C SER A 348 21.85 3.29 14.42
N HIS A 349 20.65 2.94 13.93
CA HIS A 349 19.43 2.98 14.71
C HIS A 349 18.93 1.56 14.96
N ARG A 350 18.67 1.23 16.23
CA ARG A 350 18.06 -0.01 16.68
C ARG A 350 16.77 0.33 17.41
N ARG A 351 15.68 -0.38 17.08
CA ARG A 351 14.39 -0.27 17.75
C ARG A 351 13.95 -1.63 18.25
N ARG A 352 13.59 -1.69 19.51
CA ARG A 352 13.02 -2.88 20.15
C ARG A 352 11.56 -2.63 20.49
N PHE A 353 10.74 -3.65 20.33
CA PHE A 353 9.36 -3.67 20.77
C PHE A 353 9.14 -4.83 21.72
N TYR A 354 8.31 -4.61 22.71
CA TYR A 354 7.73 -5.60 23.58
C TYR A 354 6.22 -5.38 23.62
N LEU A 355 5.44 -6.38 23.25
CA LEU A 355 3.98 -6.39 23.40
C LEU A 355 3.63 -7.46 24.43
N GLY A 356 3.06 -7.03 25.58
CA GLY A 356 2.61 -7.92 26.63
C GLY A 356 1.43 -8.79 26.20
N GLU A 357 1.26 -9.94 26.85
CA GLU A 357 0.27 -11.00 26.51
C GLU A 357 -1.19 -10.50 26.42
N THR A 358 -1.57 -9.50 27.24
CA THR A 358 -2.91 -8.91 27.23
C THR A 358 -3.12 -7.88 26.11
N GLY A 359 -2.02 -7.37 25.51
CA GLY A 359 -2.04 -6.25 24.58
C GLY A 359 -2.16 -4.87 25.23
N ALA A 360 -2.32 -4.79 26.54
CA ALA A 360 -2.48 -3.51 27.24
C ALA A 360 -1.16 -2.74 27.43
N ASP A 361 -0.01 -3.35 27.19
CA ASP A 361 1.32 -2.76 27.42
C ASP A 361 2.21 -3.00 26.20
N LEU A 362 2.40 -1.94 25.40
CA LEU A 362 3.39 -1.88 24.33
C LEU A 362 4.56 -1.02 24.77
N ARG A 363 5.74 -1.62 24.88
CA ARG A 363 6.99 -0.91 25.22
C ARG A 363 7.92 -0.88 24.02
N GLY A 364 8.68 0.20 23.91
CA GLY A 364 9.73 0.32 22.93
C GLY A 364 11.00 0.93 23.50
N GLU A 365 12.11 0.61 22.85
CA GLU A 365 13.42 1.19 23.11
C GLU A 365 14.08 1.52 21.79
N ASP A 366 14.41 2.79 21.60
CA ASP A 366 15.24 3.24 20.48
C ASP A 366 16.65 3.50 20.95
N ARG A 367 17.64 2.92 20.25
CA ARG A 367 19.06 3.12 20.48
C ARG A 367 19.70 3.72 19.24
N LEU A 368 20.45 4.79 19.47
CA LEU A 368 21.30 5.42 18.47
C LEU A 368 22.75 5.12 18.86
N GLU A 369 23.41 4.25 18.10
CA GLU A 369 24.78 3.81 18.35
C GLU A 369 25.73 4.56 17.42
N GLY A 370 26.70 5.30 18.01
CA GLY A 370 27.72 5.97 17.23
C GLY A 370 28.08 7.38 17.75
N ARG A 371 28.14 8.36 16.83
CA ARG A 371 28.68 9.69 17.12
C ARG A 371 27.74 10.57 17.95
N ALA A 372 28.33 11.34 18.87
CA ALA A 372 27.65 12.36 19.65
C ALA A 372 27.38 13.64 18.86
N GLY A 373 26.48 14.49 19.40
CA GLY A 373 26.28 15.86 18.95
C GLY A 373 25.20 16.06 17.88
N TRP A 374 24.55 15.00 17.42
CA TRP A 374 23.48 15.09 16.45
C TRP A 374 22.11 15.21 17.12
N ARG A 375 21.29 16.16 16.70
CA ARG A 375 19.88 16.21 17.12
C ARG A 375 19.14 15.01 16.56
N PHE A 376 18.26 14.43 17.36
CA PHE A 376 17.34 13.37 16.91
C PHE A 376 15.92 13.68 17.34
N GLN A 377 14.96 13.11 16.62
CA GLN A 377 13.54 13.18 16.93
C GLN A 377 12.87 11.83 16.62
N LEU A 378 12.20 11.27 17.61
CA LEU A 378 11.25 10.19 17.45
C LEU A 378 9.86 10.78 17.26
N ARG A 379 9.16 10.35 16.22
CA ARG A 379 7.80 10.77 15.92
C ARG A 379 6.84 9.61 16.06
N PHE A 380 5.66 9.91 16.61
CA PHE A 380 4.52 9.00 16.69
C PHE A 380 3.29 9.77 16.21
N HIS A 381 2.98 9.67 14.91
CA HIS A 381 1.81 10.33 14.33
C HIS A 381 0.55 9.66 14.82
N LEU A 382 -0.39 10.45 15.32
CA LEU A 382 -1.65 9.97 15.85
C LEU A 382 -2.74 10.00 14.77
N HIS A 383 -3.64 9.02 14.81
CA HIS A 383 -4.81 9.05 13.94
C HIS A 383 -5.67 10.29 14.25
N PRO A 384 -6.29 10.96 13.25
CA PRO A 384 -7.11 12.16 13.48
C PRO A 384 -8.27 12.01 14.47
N ASP A 385 -8.72 10.78 14.71
CA ASP A 385 -9.80 10.48 15.65
C ASP A 385 -9.28 10.25 17.09
N VAL A 386 -7.97 10.36 17.32
CA VAL A 386 -7.35 10.32 18.65
C VAL A 386 -7.18 11.73 19.20
N ARG A 387 -7.66 11.98 20.39
CA ARG A 387 -7.40 13.20 21.14
C ARG A 387 -6.21 12.98 22.06
N ALA A 388 -5.18 13.82 21.95
CA ALA A 388 -4.00 13.74 22.79
C ALA A 388 -3.85 14.99 23.65
N THR A 389 -3.43 14.79 24.91
CA THR A 389 -3.15 15.86 25.86
C THR A 389 -1.82 15.60 26.54
N LEU A 390 -0.89 16.56 26.43
CA LEU A 390 0.40 16.52 27.11
C LEU A 390 0.20 16.93 28.57
N ALA A 391 0.74 16.15 29.49
CA ALA A 391 0.74 16.50 30.94
C ALA A 391 1.56 17.76 31.18
N GLU A 392 1.19 18.53 32.22
CA GLU A 392 1.84 19.81 32.57
C GLU A 392 3.34 19.64 32.86
N ASP A 393 3.71 18.55 33.53
CA ASP A 393 5.09 18.17 33.84
C ASP A 393 5.86 17.57 32.62
N ARG A 394 5.21 17.43 31.47
CA ARG A 394 5.75 16.85 30.24
C ARG A 394 6.33 15.45 30.39
N THR A 395 5.83 14.63 31.31
CA THR A 395 6.28 13.25 31.52
C THR A 395 5.44 12.23 30.76
N SER A 396 4.22 12.59 30.37
CA SER A 396 3.28 11.70 29.68
C SER A 396 2.36 12.42 28.72
N VAL A 397 1.75 11.65 27.79
CA VAL A 397 0.66 12.10 26.93
C VAL A 397 -0.52 11.15 27.12
N SER A 398 -1.68 11.69 27.51
CA SER A 398 -2.93 10.95 27.54
C SER A 398 -3.54 10.92 26.15
N LEU A 399 -3.99 9.75 25.70
CA LEU A 399 -4.60 9.52 24.41
C LEU A 399 -6.01 8.96 24.61
N ARG A 400 -6.99 9.57 23.97
CA ARG A 400 -8.38 9.10 24.03
C ARG A 400 -8.89 8.83 22.63
N THR A 401 -9.36 7.61 22.40
CA THR A 401 -9.94 7.19 21.12
C THR A 401 -11.38 7.68 20.97
N ALA A 402 -11.95 7.53 19.77
CA ALA A 402 -13.33 7.94 19.51
C ALA A 402 -14.37 7.17 20.36
N SER A 403 -14.11 5.90 20.70
CA SER A 403 -14.97 5.10 21.58
C SER A 403 -14.76 5.39 23.07
N GLY A 404 -13.78 6.25 23.40
CA GLY A 404 -13.48 6.61 24.79
C GLY A 404 -12.43 5.75 25.48
N VAL A 405 -11.80 4.79 24.77
CA VAL A 405 -10.68 4.03 25.33
C VAL A 405 -9.49 4.94 25.58
N GLU A 406 -8.90 4.81 26.75
CA GLU A 406 -7.78 5.65 27.20
C GLU A 406 -6.47 4.89 27.18
N TRP A 407 -5.47 5.52 26.55
CA TRP A 407 -4.09 5.08 26.51
C TRP A 407 -3.19 6.17 27.06
N ARG A 408 -2.12 5.79 27.73
CA ARG A 408 -1.07 6.70 28.19
C ARG A 408 0.24 6.40 27.49
N PHE A 409 0.84 7.44 26.92
CA PHE A 409 2.21 7.40 26.41
C PHE A 409 3.18 7.97 27.44
N LEU A 410 4.29 7.29 27.63
CA LEU A 410 5.40 7.66 28.52
C LEU A 410 6.70 7.59 27.75
N ALA A 411 7.66 8.47 28.06
CA ALA A 411 9.00 8.41 27.48
C ALA A 411 10.08 8.81 28.48
N LEU A 412 11.27 8.21 28.33
CA LEU A 412 12.48 8.51 29.09
C LEU A 412 13.68 8.58 28.13
N GLY A 413 14.63 9.49 28.37
CA GLY A 413 15.84 9.65 27.57
C GLY A 413 15.74 10.72 26.48
N GLY A 414 14.69 11.56 26.52
CA GLY A 414 14.49 12.71 25.63
C GLY A 414 13.43 13.65 26.16
N SER A 415 13.29 14.83 25.55
CA SER A 415 12.24 15.80 25.85
C SER A 415 10.95 15.40 25.14
N LEU A 416 9.85 15.29 25.90
CA LEU A 416 8.52 14.94 25.39
C LEU A 416 7.78 16.21 24.95
N GLY A 417 7.13 16.15 23.79
CA GLY A 417 6.30 17.20 23.22
C GLY A 417 5.11 16.64 22.45
N LEU A 418 4.13 17.49 22.20
CA LEU A 418 2.97 17.22 21.36
C LEU A 418 2.88 18.34 20.33
N GLU A 419 2.84 17.98 19.04
CA GLU A 419 2.88 18.91 17.91
C GLU A 419 1.76 18.62 16.92
N GLU A 420 1.48 19.60 16.06
CA GLU A 420 0.55 19.41 14.94
C GLU A 420 1.15 18.45 13.91
N SER A 421 0.29 17.72 13.26
CA SER A 421 0.61 16.81 12.17
C SER A 421 -0.51 16.79 11.13
N THR A 422 -0.24 16.08 10.02
CA THR A 422 -1.17 15.97 8.90
C THR A 422 -1.39 14.52 8.54
N TYR A 423 -2.62 14.19 8.18
CA TYR A 423 -3.03 12.84 7.80
C TYR A 423 -3.73 12.83 6.44
N LEU A 424 -3.24 12.00 5.51
CA LEU A 424 -3.78 11.79 4.16
C LEU A 424 -4.05 10.30 3.87
N GLY A 425 -4.38 9.51 4.91
CA GLY A 425 -4.66 8.09 4.75
C GLY A 425 -5.93 7.80 3.95
N GLY A 426 -7.02 8.54 4.21
CA GLY A 426 -8.33 8.28 3.61
C GLY A 426 -8.54 8.93 2.24
N SER A 427 -8.04 10.15 2.04
CA SER A 427 -8.25 10.93 0.80
C SER A 427 -7.04 11.82 0.51
N ASP A 428 -7.10 12.57 -0.62
CA ASP A 428 -6.10 13.60 -0.95
C ASP A 428 -6.38 14.95 -0.25
N GLN A 429 -7.42 15.02 0.59
CA GLN A 429 -7.68 16.16 1.44
C GLN A 429 -7.00 15.96 2.79
N PRO A 430 -6.08 16.86 3.20
CA PRO A 430 -5.36 16.73 4.45
C PRO A 430 -6.31 16.92 5.65
N ARG A 431 -6.24 16.01 6.60
CA ARG A 431 -6.87 16.13 7.91
C ARG A 431 -5.81 16.54 8.93
N ARG A 432 -6.15 17.51 9.79
CA ARG A 432 -5.30 17.85 10.93
C ARG A 432 -5.30 16.71 11.94
N CYS A 433 -4.15 16.42 12.48
CA CYS A 433 -3.96 15.49 13.59
C CYS A 433 -2.80 15.97 14.47
N GLN A 434 -2.38 15.17 15.42
CA GLN A 434 -1.26 15.46 16.31
C GLN A 434 -0.17 14.39 16.16
N GLN A 435 1.02 14.71 16.60
CA GLN A 435 2.12 13.76 16.75
C GLN A 435 2.78 13.94 18.13
N ILE A 436 3.13 12.81 18.73
CA ILE A 436 4.00 12.81 19.90
C ILE A 436 5.44 12.90 19.41
N MET A 437 6.22 13.78 20.04
CA MET A 437 7.64 13.98 19.74
C MET A 437 8.48 13.65 20.96
N VAL A 438 9.55 12.87 20.75
CA VAL A 438 10.59 12.67 21.76
C VAL A 438 11.92 13.07 21.14
N GLY A 439 12.51 14.17 21.59
CA GLY A 439 13.71 14.77 21.00
C GLY A 439 14.89 14.85 21.95
N GLY A 440 16.09 14.90 21.38
CA GLY A 440 17.33 15.05 22.14
C GLY A 440 18.54 15.21 21.26
N THR A 441 19.72 15.07 21.87
CA THR A 441 21.01 15.09 21.19
C THR A 441 21.75 13.80 21.49
N THR A 442 22.36 13.21 20.44
CA THR A 442 23.11 11.95 20.58
C THR A 442 24.31 12.13 21.50
N GLN A 443 24.49 11.15 22.37
CA GLN A 443 25.63 11.03 23.30
C GLN A 443 26.73 10.18 22.67
N LYS A 444 27.90 10.19 23.27
CA LYS A 444 29.02 9.34 22.84
C LYS A 444 28.64 7.87 23.06
N ASP A 445 28.99 7.06 22.10
CA ASP A 445 28.79 5.61 22.02
C ASP A 445 27.32 5.17 21.87
N GLU A 446 26.44 5.50 22.79
CA GLU A 446 25.02 5.10 22.73
C GLU A 446 24.09 6.19 23.30
N THR A 447 22.98 6.45 22.62
CA THR A 447 21.83 7.22 23.14
C THR A 447 20.64 6.30 23.20
N ARG A 448 19.95 6.27 24.32
CA ARG A 448 18.82 5.37 24.55
C ARG A 448 17.58 6.14 24.93
N VAL A 449 16.49 5.90 24.18
CA VAL A 449 15.15 6.42 24.48
C VAL A 449 14.23 5.23 24.73
N LYS A 450 13.57 5.20 25.90
CA LYS A 450 12.55 4.20 26.23
C LYS A 450 11.18 4.87 26.19
N TRP A 451 10.18 4.15 25.66
CA TRP A 451 8.81 4.62 25.61
C TRP A 451 7.81 3.48 25.83
N ALA A 452 6.60 3.84 26.21
CA ALA A 452 5.52 2.86 26.39
C ALA A 452 4.17 3.47 26.03
N PHE A 453 3.30 2.66 25.43
CA PHE A 453 1.85 2.89 25.34
C PHE A 453 1.17 1.90 26.30
N ARG A 454 0.39 2.42 27.26
CA ARG A 454 -0.36 1.62 28.22
C ARG A 454 -1.85 1.90 28.11
N ASN A 455 -2.63 0.85 27.97
CA ASN A 455 -4.09 0.94 27.99
C ASN A 455 -4.56 1.08 29.45
N GLU A 456 -5.18 2.21 29.78
CA GLU A 456 -5.68 2.49 31.13
C GLU A 456 -7.12 2.02 31.34
N SER A 457 -7.83 1.64 30.27
CA SER A 457 -9.21 1.15 30.35
C SER A 457 -9.32 -0.34 30.70
N THR A 458 -8.20 -1.08 30.69
CA THR A 458 -8.13 -2.51 31.01
C THR A 458 -7.42 -2.80 32.32
N ALA A 459 -7.07 -1.76 33.09
CA ALA A 459 -6.44 -1.86 34.40
C ALA A 459 -7.47 -2.03 35.54
#